data_9688bbded5fe20914bc0eeda7b6e0758
#
_entry.id   9688bbded5fe20914bc0eeda7b6e0758
#
_cell.length_a   1.000
_cell.length_b   1.000
_cell.length_c   1.000
_cell.angle_alpha   90.00
_cell.angle_beta   90.00
_cell.angle_gamma   90.00
#
_symmetry.space_group_name_H-M   'P 1'
#
loop_
_entity.id
_entity.type
_entity.pdbx_description
1 polymer ?
#
loop_
_entity_poly.entity_id
_entity_poly.type
_entity_poly.pdbx_seq_one_letter_code
_entity_poly.pdbx_strand_id
1 'polypeptide(L)'
;MNLLIALREFFWPWLEQLSDEQVEKQREARDADRARIERLDLRRDGTVALEEARRMADSEGERRRVTDQKAATYLPLVAALIPLILTVVSILWGAATGSAPAWINMLLLGLAVAYTAAAGLWAFRVLEVSVSHEAGIKDFEKAWKKARPAEEFTRRILDYTRLNQDHINWKVSCIKMAHAFLMRAFITFSLLLILNIVWYLATLLWQVLRTVQWPEAVRVALAI
;
A
#
# COMPACT_ATOMS: atom_id res chain seq x y z
N MET A 1 15.73 15.93 11.84
CA MET A 1 14.36 15.39 11.56
C MET A 1 13.61 15.38 12.87
N ASN A 2 12.49 16.12 12.99
CA ASN A 2 11.75 16.27 14.26
C ASN A 2 11.17 14.92 14.67
N LEU A 3 11.42 14.50 15.92
CA LEU A 3 10.90 13.25 16.51
C LEU A 3 9.38 13.08 16.31
N LEU A 4 8.63 14.18 16.38
CA LEU A 4 7.18 14.21 16.16
C LEU A 4 6.79 13.84 14.72
N ILE A 5 7.57 14.25 13.72
CA ILE A 5 7.35 13.89 12.32
C ILE A 5 7.61 12.40 12.11
N ALA A 6 8.72 11.90 12.66
CA ALA A 6 9.07 10.48 12.60
C ALA A 6 8.02 9.58 13.29
N LEU A 7 7.50 10.00 14.45
CA LEU A 7 6.42 9.30 15.14
C LEU A 7 5.12 9.34 14.31
N ARG A 8 4.75 10.49 13.76
CA ARG A 8 3.55 10.60 12.92
C ARG A 8 3.65 9.67 11.71
N GLU A 9 4.79 9.66 11.01
CA GLU A 9 5.01 8.81 9.83
C GLU A 9 5.05 7.32 10.19
N PHE A 10 5.57 6.98 11.37
CA PHE A 10 5.55 5.62 11.88
C PHE A 10 4.12 5.12 12.13
N PHE A 11 3.30 5.92 12.83
CA PHE A 11 1.92 5.52 13.15
C PHE A 11 0.97 5.71 11.98
N TRP A 12 1.11 6.79 11.20
CA TRP A 12 0.22 7.11 10.10
C TRP A 12 1.02 7.54 8.87
N PRO A 13 1.45 6.59 8.04
CA PRO A 13 2.15 6.92 6.81
C PRO A 13 1.24 7.76 5.92
N TRP A 14 1.80 8.81 5.37
CA TRP A 14 1.11 9.72 4.47
C TRP A 14 1.78 9.67 3.11
N LEU A 15 0.99 9.59 2.05
CA LEU A 15 1.53 9.84 0.72
C LEU A 15 1.83 11.34 0.65
N GLU A 16 3.11 11.71 0.64
CA GLU A 16 3.49 13.09 0.46
C GLU A 16 2.86 13.62 -0.83
N GLN A 17 2.01 14.64 -0.69
CA GLN A 17 1.60 15.40 -1.85
C GLN A 17 2.85 16.07 -2.41
N LEU A 18 3.05 15.90 -3.70
CA LEU A 18 4.14 16.59 -4.39
C LEU A 18 4.01 18.09 -4.11
N SER A 19 5.10 18.72 -3.70
CA SER A 19 5.15 20.18 -3.61
C SER A 19 4.98 20.80 -4.99
N ASP A 20 4.52 22.04 -5.05
CA ASP A 20 4.35 22.76 -6.34
C ASP A 20 5.64 22.73 -7.17
N GLU A 21 6.81 22.85 -6.51
CA GLU A 21 8.11 22.73 -7.16
C GLU A 21 8.37 21.32 -7.74
N GLN A 22 7.95 20.27 -7.04
CA GLN A 22 8.08 18.89 -7.54
C GLN A 22 7.12 18.61 -8.69
N VAL A 23 5.91 19.18 -8.63
CA VAL A 23 4.93 19.10 -9.74
C VAL A 23 5.49 19.79 -10.98
N GLU A 24 6.08 20.97 -10.83
CA GLU A 24 6.67 21.69 -11.94
C GLU A 24 7.89 20.96 -12.53
N LYS A 25 8.78 20.43 -11.69
CA LYS A 25 9.90 19.58 -12.13
C LYS A 25 9.42 18.34 -12.90
N GLN A 26 8.31 17.71 -12.46
CA GLN A 26 7.73 16.59 -13.21
C GLN A 26 7.16 17.02 -14.55
N ARG A 27 6.58 18.22 -14.62
CA ARG A 27 6.06 18.79 -15.85
C ARG A 27 7.20 19.09 -16.83
N GLU A 28 8.25 19.78 -16.38
CA GLU A 28 9.45 20.05 -17.15
C GLU A 28 10.10 18.75 -17.66
N ALA A 29 10.20 17.72 -16.82
CA ALA A 29 10.74 16.42 -17.22
C ALA A 29 9.89 15.77 -18.32
N ARG A 30 8.55 15.84 -18.24
CA ARG A 30 7.64 15.32 -19.27
C ARG A 30 7.82 16.07 -20.60
N ASP A 31 7.88 17.40 -20.53
CA ASP A 31 8.06 18.23 -21.73
C ASP A 31 9.42 18.00 -22.37
N ALA A 32 10.48 17.81 -21.56
CA ALA A 32 11.80 17.43 -22.03
C ALA A 32 11.81 16.05 -22.69
N ASP A 33 11.14 15.04 -22.10
CA ASP A 33 11.05 13.72 -22.68
C ASP A 33 10.27 13.73 -24.00
N ARG A 34 9.17 14.50 -24.07
CA ARG A 34 8.42 14.69 -25.31
C ARG A 34 9.27 15.35 -26.40
N ALA A 35 10.00 16.39 -26.04
CA ALA A 35 10.93 17.05 -26.99
C ALA A 35 12.05 16.10 -27.45
N ARG A 36 12.50 15.17 -26.60
CA ARG A 36 13.46 14.12 -27.00
C ARG A 36 12.83 13.14 -27.98
N ILE A 37 11.61 12.66 -27.71
CA ILE A 37 10.86 11.75 -28.60
C ILE A 37 10.68 12.41 -29.98
N GLU A 38 10.33 13.68 -30.04
CA GLU A 38 10.18 14.42 -31.29
C GLU A 38 11.49 14.56 -32.10
N ARG A 39 12.64 14.66 -31.41
CA ARG A 39 13.97 14.80 -32.03
C ARG A 39 14.63 13.47 -32.38
N LEU A 40 14.06 12.34 -32.01
CA LEU A 40 14.63 11.02 -32.32
C LEU A 40 14.76 10.87 -33.84
N ASP A 41 15.98 10.54 -34.30
CA ASP A 41 16.21 10.15 -35.68
C ASP A 41 15.85 8.67 -35.88
N LEU A 42 14.60 8.43 -36.29
CA LEU A 42 14.06 7.08 -36.54
C LEU A 42 14.30 6.65 -38.00
N ARG A 43 15.03 7.45 -38.80
CA ARG A 43 15.24 7.20 -40.23
C ARG A 43 16.16 6.00 -40.49
N ARG A 44 17.04 5.72 -39.56
CA ARG A 44 18.09 4.70 -39.73
C ARG A 44 17.48 3.28 -39.79
N ASP A 45 16.51 2.98 -38.95
CA ASP A 45 15.76 1.71 -38.97
C ASP A 45 14.41 1.89 -38.26
N GLY A 46 13.39 2.31 -39.03
CA GLY A 46 12.06 2.58 -38.50
C GLY A 46 11.32 1.32 -38.01
N THR A 47 11.69 0.15 -38.54
CA THR A 47 11.06 -1.12 -38.13
C THR A 47 11.57 -1.59 -36.79
N VAL A 48 12.88 -1.55 -36.56
CA VAL A 48 13.49 -1.86 -35.27
C VAL A 48 13.03 -0.86 -34.21
N ALA A 49 12.97 0.44 -34.53
CA ALA A 49 12.48 1.46 -33.61
C ALA A 49 11.02 1.22 -33.21
N LEU A 50 10.18 0.78 -34.14
CA LEU A 50 8.78 0.44 -33.87
C LEU A 50 8.66 -0.78 -32.96
N GLU A 51 9.47 -1.81 -33.18
CA GLU A 51 9.49 -3.02 -32.38
C GLU A 51 9.94 -2.73 -30.93
N GLU A 52 11.01 -1.93 -30.77
CA GLU A 52 11.46 -1.52 -29.43
C GLU A 52 10.45 -0.62 -28.72
N ALA A 53 9.77 0.28 -29.41
CA ALA A 53 8.69 1.08 -28.81
C ALA A 53 7.51 0.21 -28.33
N ARG A 54 7.12 -0.81 -29.11
CA ARG A 54 6.10 -1.79 -28.71
C ARG A 54 6.55 -2.56 -27.49
N ARG A 55 7.79 -3.04 -27.48
CA ARG A 55 8.34 -3.77 -26.33
C ARG A 55 8.34 -2.93 -25.04
N MET A 56 8.66 -1.63 -25.14
CA MET A 56 8.55 -0.71 -24.01
C MET A 56 7.10 -0.56 -23.54
N ALA A 57 6.15 -0.39 -24.48
CA ALA A 57 4.73 -0.28 -24.16
C ALA A 57 4.19 -1.56 -23.51
N ASP A 58 4.57 -2.73 -24.01
CA ASP A 58 4.19 -4.04 -23.45
C ASP A 58 4.75 -4.22 -22.04
N SER A 59 6.01 -3.82 -21.81
CA SER A 59 6.64 -3.84 -20.49
C SER A 59 5.89 -2.96 -19.47
N GLU A 60 5.46 -1.77 -19.85
CA GLU A 60 4.66 -0.90 -18.98
C GLU A 60 3.24 -1.46 -18.79
N GLY A 61 2.64 -2.06 -19.81
CA GLY A 61 1.37 -2.77 -19.73
C GLY A 61 1.43 -3.93 -18.71
N GLU A 62 2.51 -4.73 -18.76
CA GLU A 62 2.73 -5.80 -17.79
C GLU A 62 2.96 -5.26 -16.38
N ARG A 63 3.73 -4.20 -16.22
CA ARG A 63 3.93 -3.52 -14.93
C ARG A 63 2.61 -3.03 -14.34
N ARG A 64 1.71 -2.48 -15.16
CA ARG A 64 0.36 -2.10 -14.77
C ARG A 64 -0.44 -3.32 -14.31
N ARG A 65 -0.46 -4.40 -15.11
CA ARG A 65 -1.18 -5.63 -14.80
C ARG A 65 -0.73 -6.24 -13.47
N VAL A 66 0.57 -6.34 -13.24
CA VAL A 66 1.14 -6.83 -11.97
C VAL A 66 0.72 -5.94 -10.79
N THR A 67 0.66 -4.63 -11.00
CA THR A 67 0.22 -3.68 -9.99
C THR A 67 -1.25 -3.86 -9.64
N ASP A 68 -2.13 -3.98 -10.64
CA ASP A 68 -3.56 -4.21 -10.44
C ASP A 68 -3.82 -5.59 -9.79
N GLN A 69 -3.06 -6.62 -10.16
CA GLN A 69 -3.13 -7.96 -9.57
C GLN A 69 -2.73 -7.96 -8.08
N LYS A 70 -1.68 -7.23 -7.71
CA LYS A 70 -1.30 -7.04 -6.30
C LYS A 70 -2.42 -6.37 -5.51
N ALA A 71 -3.03 -5.31 -6.04
CA ALA A 71 -4.15 -4.66 -5.37
C ALA A 71 -5.36 -5.60 -5.21
N ALA A 72 -5.67 -6.38 -6.25
CA ALA A 72 -6.72 -7.40 -6.20
C ALA A 72 -6.45 -8.49 -5.15
N THR A 73 -5.17 -8.77 -4.83
CA THR A 73 -4.80 -9.70 -3.75
C THR A 73 -4.99 -9.08 -2.36
N TYR A 74 -4.76 -7.78 -2.21
CA TYR A 74 -4.92 -7.12 -0.90
C TYR A 74 -6.39 -7.00 -0.47
N LEU A 75 -7.34 -6.82 -1.38
CA LEU A 75 -8.75 -6.68 -1.02
C LEU A 75 -9.34 -7.91 -0.31
N PRO A 76 -9.15 -9.16 -0.78
CA PRO A 76 -9.56 -10.34 -0.02
C PRO A 76 -8.87 -10.47 1.34
N LEU A 77 -7.59 -10.09 1.46
CA LEU A 77 -6.88 -10.10 2.74
C LEU A 77 -7.52 -9.13 3.74
N VAL A 78 -7.83 -7.91 3.29
CA VAL A 78 -8.56 -6.92 4.12
C VAL A 78 -9.93 -7.45 4.49
N ALA A 79 -10.67 -8.05 3.56
CA ALA A 79 -11.99 -8.63 3.82
C ALA A 79 -11.94 -9.79 4.84
N ALA A 80 -10.89 -10.62 4.79
CA ALA A 80 -10.69 -11.71 5.73
C ALA A 80 -10.36 -11.24 7.17
N LEU A 81 -9.79 -10.05 7.33
CA LEU A 81 -9.52 -9.47 8.64
C LEU A 81 -10.81 -9.05 9.38
N ILE A 82 -11.89 -8.71 8.66
CA ILE A 82 -13.14 -8.26 9.27
C ILE A 82 -13.75 -9.34 10.17
N PRO A 83 -14.02 -10.57 9.71
CA PRO A 83 -14.56 -11.62 10.59
C PRO A 83 -13.58 -12.01 11.71
N LEU A 84 -12.27 -11.96 11.45
CA LEU A 84 -11.27 -12.20 12.47
C LEU A 84 -11.36 -11.16 13.61
N ILE A 85 -11.47 -9.88 13.26
CA ILE A 85 -11.66 -8.79 14.23
C ILE A 85 -12.93 -9.00 15.03
N LEU A 86 -14.05 -9.32 14.36
CA LEU A 86 -15.33 -9.58 15.05
C LEU A 86 -15.27 -10.76 16.01
N THR A 87 -14.56 -11.83 15.64
CA THR A 87 -14.33 -12.99 16.50
C THR A 87 -13.55 -12.60 17.76
N VAL A 88 -12.46 -11.84 17.60
CA VAL A 88 -11.66 -11.37 18.76
C VAL A 88 -12.47 -10.44 19.65
N VAL A 89 -13.26 -9.54 19.06
CA VAL A 89 -14.20 -8.70 19.79
C VAL A 89 -15.13 -9.56 20.65
N SER A 90 -15.77 -10.55 20.06
CA SER A 90 -16.71 -11.44 20.76
C SER A 90 -16.04 -12.18 21.92
N ILE A 91 -14.82 -12.66 21.73
CA ILE A 91 -14.05 -13.35 22.79
C ILE A 91 -13.70 -12.38 23.93
N LEU A 92 -13.19 -11.18 23.62
CA LEU A 92 -12.78 -10.19 24.61
C LEU A 92 -13.96 -9.65 25.43
N TRP A 93 -15.15 -9.51 24.82
CA TRP A 93 -16.35 -9.09 25.54
C TRP A 93 -17.02 -10.23 26.32
N GLY A 94 -16.85 -11.48 25.89
CA GLY A 94 -17.36 -12.65 26.59
C GLY A 94 -16.50 -13.11 27.80
N ALA A 95 -15.22 -12.74 27.80
CA ALA A 95 -14.29 -13.14 28.87
C ALA A 95 -14.39 -12.16 30.06
N ALA A 96 -15.26 -12.49 31.03
CA ALA A 96 -15.43 -11.66 32.23
C ALA A 96 -14.21 -11.63 33.18
N THR A 97 -13.26 -12.57 33.04
CA THR A 97 -12.09 -12.70 33.92
C THR A 97 -10.84 -13.06 33.11
N GLY A 98 -9.75 -12.33 33.33
CA GLY A 98 -8.42 -12.67 32.77
C GLY A 98 -8.03 -11.94 31.47
N SER A 99 -8.84 -11.00 30.98
CA SER A 99 -8.44 -10.12 29.87
C SER A 99 -7.73 -8.86 30.34
N ALA A 100 -6.90 -8.28 29.49
CA ALA A 100 -6.29 -6.98 29.71
C ALA A 100 -7.35 -5.88 29.89
N PRO A 101 -7.00 -4.72 30.51
CA PRO A 101 -7.97 -3.64 30.70
C PRO A 101 -8.72 -3.26 29.43
N ALA A 102 -10.04 -3.12 29.55
CA ALA A 102 -10.95 -2.91 28.42
C ALA A 102 -10.54 -1.71 27.53
N TRP A 103 -10.07 -0.60 28.13
CA TRP A 103 -9.65 0.59 27.38
C TRP A 103 -8.43 0.33 26.47
N ILE A 104 -7.48 -0.52 26.91
CA ILE A 104 -6.31 -0.92 26.09
C ILE A 104 -6.79 -1.78 24.92
N ASN A 105 -7.65 -2.76 25.21
CA ASN A 105 -8.21 -3.63 24.17
C ASN A 105 -8.99 -2.81 23.13
N MET A 106 -9.83 -1.86 23.56
CA MET A 106 -10.57 -0.98 22.66
C MET A 106 -9.66 -0.09 21.81
N LEU A 107 -8.59 0.46 22.41
CA LEU A 107 -7.62 1.31 21.69
C LEU A 107 -6.88 0.51 20.61
N LEU A 108 -6.31 -0.64 20.95
CA LEU A 108 -5.58 -1.48 20.00
C LEU A 108 -6.51 -2.03 18.91
N LEU A 109 -7.71 -2.45 19.27
CA LEU A 109 -8.72 -2.91 18.31
C LEU A 109 -9.14 -1.78 17.36
N GLY A 110 -9.41 -0.58 17.88
CA GLY A 110 -9.75 0.59 17.09
C GLY A 110 -8.64 0.96 16.09
N LEU A 111 -7.38 0.91 16.54
CA LEU A 111 -6.22 1.12 15.66
C LEU A 111 -6.13 0.04 14.58
N ALA A 112 -6.30 -1.24 14.92
CA ALA A 112 -6.26 -2.33 13.95
C ALA A 112 -7.35 -2.18 12.89
N VAL A 113 -8.58 -1.81 13.30
CA VAL A 113 -9.69 -1.52 12.38
C VAL A 113 -9.36 -0.32 11.47
N ALA A 114 -8.86 0.77 12.04
CA ALA A 114 -8.50 1.98 11.29
C ALA A 114 -7.42 1.69 10.24
N TYR A 115 -6.38 0.93 10.61
CA TYR A 115 -5.32 0.52 9.67
C TYR A 115 -5.85 -0.43 8.59
N THR A 116 -6.73 -1.36 8.92
CA THR A 116 -7.37 -2.28 7.97
C THR A 116 -8.22 -1.49 6.97
N ALA A 117 -9.03 -0.55 7.44
CA ALA A 117 -9.84 0.31 6.58
C ALA A 117 -8.96 1.18 5.66
N ALA A 118 -7.89 1.79 6.20
CA ALA A 118 -6.95 2.56 5.41
C ALA A 118 -6.26 1.70 4.33
N ALA A 119 -5.82 0.48 4.67
CA ALA A 119 -5.24 -0.46 3.71
C ALA A 119 -6.21 -0.77 2.57
N GLY A 120 -7.48 -1.05 2.90
CA GLY A 120 -8.55 -1.31 1.93
C GLY A 120 -8.80 -0.11 1.01
N LEU A 121 -8.88 1.10 1.55
CA LEU A 121 -9.06 2.33 0.77
C LEU A 121 -7.91 2.56 -0.22
N TRP A 122 -6.66 2.35 0.19
CA TRP A 122 -5.51 2.49 -0.69
C TRP A 122 -5.47 1.40 -1.75
N ALA A 123 -5.80 0.15 -1.42
CA ALA A 123 -5.90 -0.94 -2.39
C ALA A 123 -7.02 -0.68 -3.42
N PHE A 124 -8.17 -0.16 -2.97
CA PHE A 124 -9.28 0.20 -3.85
C PHE A 124 -8.91 1.32 -4.84
N ARG A 125 -8.17 2.35 -4.39
CA ARG A 125 -7.69 3.42 -5.26
C ARG A 125 -6.81 2.93 -6.42
N VAL A 126 -6.08 1.84 -6.24
CA VAL A 126 -5.28 1.23 -7.33
C VAL A 126 -6.19 0.67 -8.42
N LEU A 127 -7.32 0.06 -8.02
CA LEU A 127 -8.29 -0.56 -8.93
C LEU A 127 -9.24 0.46 -9.55
N GLU A 128 -9.27 1.69 -9.04
CA GLU A 128 -10.04 2.77 -9.65
C GLU A 128 -9.66 2.93 -11.12
N VAL A 129 -10.68 3.08 -11.96
CA VAL A 129 -10.51 3.15 -13.42
C VAL A 129 -9.60 4.33 -13.76
N SER A 130 -8.39 4.04 -14.21
CA SER A 130 -7.48 5.04 -14.74
C SER A 130 -7.49 5.01 -16.27
N VAL A 131 -7.50 6.19 -16.87
CA VAL A 131 -7.35 6.34 -18.32
C VAL A 131 -6.03 5.72 -18.74
N SER A 132 -6.07 4.74 -19.65
CA SER A 132 -4.89 4.19 -20.31
C SER A 132 -4.80 4.79 -21.70
N HIS A 133 -3.65 5.33 -22.01
CA HIS A 133 -3.36 5.82 -23.34
C HIS A 133 -2.73 4.68 -24.15
N GLU A 134 -3.44 4.23 -25.18
CA GLU A 134 -2.97 3.20 -26.09
C GLU A 134 -3.08 3.70 -27.52
N ALA A 135 -2.12 3.35 -28.35
CA ALA A 135 -2.17 3.69 -29.76
C ALA A 135 -3.27 2.89 -30.46
N GLY A 136 -4.36 3.57 -30.74
CA GLY A 136 -5.55 2.97 -31.36
C GLY A 136 -5.57 3.07 -32.89
N ILE A 137 -6.67 2.55 -33.48
CA ILE A 137 -6.91 2.56 -34.93
C ILE A 137 -6.81 3.97 -35.52
N LYS A 138 -7.33 4.98 -34.82
CA LYS A 138 -7.27 6.39 -35.25
C LYS A 138 -5.86 6.93 -35.33
N ASP A 139 -5.01 6.49 -34.43
CA ASP A 139 -3.60 6.92 -34.40
C ASP A 139 -2.82 6.24 -35.52
N PHE A 140 -3.09 4.96 -35.76
CA PHE A 140 -2.58 4.22 -36.90
C PHE A 140 -2.99 4.88 -38.23
N GLU A 141 -4.28 5.20 -38.40
CA GLU A 141 -4.78 5.85 -39.61
C GLU A 141 -4.12 7.21 -39.84
N LYS A 142 -3.95 8.02 -38.78
CA LYS A 142 -3.25 9.31 -38.88
C LYS A 142 -1.79 9.14 -39.25
N ALA A 143 -1.10 8.16 -38.67
CA ALA A 143 0.28 7.86 -38.97
C ALA A 143 0.43 7.36 -40.42
N TRP A 144 -0.50 6.50 -40.89
CA TRP A 144 -0.46 5.94 -42.24
C TRP A 144 -0.57 6.98 -43.36
N LYS A 145 -1.23 8.10 -43.10
CA LYS A 145 -1.33 9.24 -44.04
C LYS A 145 -0.07 10.08 -44.14
N LYS A 146 0.94 9.82 -43.29
CA LYS A 146 2.20 10.56 -43.28
C LYS A 146 3.23 9.92 -44.23
N ALA A 147 4.25 10.70 -44.64
CA ALA A 147 5.30 10.20 -45.49
C ALA A 147 6.12 9.05 -44.88
N ARG A 148 6.13 8.94 -43.55
CA ARG A 148 6.86 7.91 -42.78
C ARG A 148 5.99 7.34 -41.67
N PRO A 149 5.08 6.42 -42.01
CA PRO A 149 4.11 5.90 -41.07
C PRO A 149 4.72 5.24 -39.84
N ALA A 150 5.77 4.44 -40.03
CA ALA A 150 6.44 3.73 -38.93
C ALA A 150 7.06 4.70 -37.90
N GLU A 151 7.74 5.77 -38.35
CA GLU A 151 8.33 6.77 -37.49
C GLU A 151 7.26 7.50 -36.67
N GLU A 152 6.18 7.94 -37.32
CA GLU A 152 5.09 8.66 -36.68
C GLU A 152 4.37 7.78 -35.65
N PHE A 153 4.13 6.52 -36.00
CA PHE A 153 3.50 5.57 -35.08
C PHE A 153 4.38 5.22 -33.88
N THR A 154 5.69 5.06 -34.10
CA THR A 154 6.68 4.86 -33.05
C THR A 154 6.67 6.02 -32.04
N ARG A 155 6.68 7.26 -32.51
CA ARG A 155 6.62 8.44 -31.64
C ARG A 155 5.36 8.47 -30.78
N ARG A 156 4.20 8.10 -31.35
CA ARG A 156 2.94 8.01 -30.62
C ARG A 156 2.98 6.95 -29.53
N ILE A 157 3.51 5.77 -29.86
CA ILE A 157 3.65 4.69 -28.85
C ILE A 157 4.53 5.18 -27.69
N LEU A 158 5.67 5.81 -27.99
CA LEU A 158 6.58 6.33 -26.95
C LEU A 158 5.93 7.43 -26.11
N ASP A 159 5.19 8.36 -26.73
CA ASP A 159 4.47 9.43 -26.02
C ASP A 159 3.42 8.86 -25.08
N TYR A 160 2.60 7.90 -25.53
CA TYR A 160 1.61 7.23 -24.70
C TYR A 160 2.24 6.39 -23.59
N THR A 161 3.34 5.68 -23.88
CA THR A 161 4.09 4.94 -22.87
C THR A 161 4.57 5.87 -21.75
N ARG A 162 5.10 7.04 -22.13
CA ARG A 162 5.54 8.05 -21.16
C ARG A 162 4.39 8.61 -20.31
N LEU A 163 3.24 8.89 -20.92
CA LEU A 163 2.05 9.34 -20.18
C LEU A 163 1.56 8.27 -19.18
N ASN A 164 1.58 7.00 -19.58
CA ASN A 164 1.16 5.90 -18.72
C ASN A 164 2.09 5.68 -17.52
N GLN A 165 3.40 5.97 -17.65
CA GLN A 165 4.37 5.80 -16.56
C GLN A 165 3.99 6.57 -15.29
N ASP A 166 3.51 7.80 -15.41
CA ASP A 166 3.13 8.62 -14.25
C ASP A 166 1.94 7.99 -13.51
N HIS A 167 0.94 7.49 -14.25
CA HIS A 167 -0.20 6.79 -13.68
C HIS A 167 0.20 5.48 -12.99
N ILE A 168 1.10 4.72 -13.61
CA ILE A 168 1.59 3.46 -13.03
C ILE A 168 2.41 3.74 -11.76
N ASN A 169 3.26 4.76 -11.77
CA ASN A 169 4.03 5.16 -10.60
C ASN A 169 3.13 5.57 -9.42
N TRP A 170 2.03 6.30 -9.69
CA TRP A 170 1.04 6.64 -8.68
C TRP A 170 0.36 5.39 -8.11
N LYS A 171 -0.08 4.44 -8.98
CA LYS A 171 -0.65 3.16 -8.54
C LYS A 171 0.32 2.36 -7.66
N VAL A 172 1.62 2.31 -8.04
CA VAL A 172 2.66 1.65 -7.24
C VAL A 172 2.79 2.31 -5.86
N SER A 173 2.69 3.64 -5.79
CA SER A 173 2.71 4.37 -4.51
C SER A 173 1.49 4.02 -3.65
N CYS A 174 0.31 3.92 -4.24
CA CYS A 174 -0.91 3.48 -3.53
C CYS A 174 -0.76 2.05 -2.98
N ILE A 175 -0.15 1.11 -3.74
CA ILE A 175 0.13 -0.25 -3.23
C ILE A 175 1.10 -0.23 -2.06
N LYS A 176 2.16 0.57 -2.11
CA LYS A 176 3.10 0.71 -0.98
C LYS A 176 2.38 1.21 0.27
N MET A 177 1.45 2.15 0.11
CA MET A 177 0.61 2.64 1.22
C MET A 177 -0.32 1.55 1.75
N ALA A 178 -1.04 0.83 0.87
CA ALA A 178 -1.89 -0.29 1.27
C ALA A 178 -1.10 -1.34 2.06
N HIS A 179 0.08 -1.72 1.57
CA HIS A 179 0.97 -2.66 2.26
C HIS A 179 1.42 -2.14 3.62
N ALA A 180 1.83 -0.88 3.70
CA ALA A 180 2.28 -0.26 4.95
C ALA A 180 1.18 -0.24 6.02
N PHE A 181 -0.06 0.05 5.66
CA PHE A 181 -1.19 0.00 6.56
C PHE A 181 -1.58 -1.43 6.95
N LEU A 182 -1.55 -2.37 6.01
CA LEU A 182 -1.84 -3.77 6.28
C LEU A 182 -0.84 -4.38 7.27
N MET A 183 0.45 -4.08 7.11
CA MET A 183 1.48 -4.51 8.07
C MET A 183 1.24 -3.94 9.47
N ARG A 184 0.85 -2.66 9.57
CA ARG A 184 0.51 -2.05 10.86
C ARG A 184 -0.73 -2.68 11.49
N ALA A 185 -1.76 -2.96 10.70
CA ALA A 185 -2.93 -3.67 11.15
C ALA A 185 -2.55 -5.04 11.74
N PHE A 186 -1.73 -5.80 11.03
CA PHE A 186 -1.25 -7.11 11.48
C PHE A 186 -0.43 -7.02 12.77
N ILE A 187 0.52 -6.08 12.84
CA ILE A 187 1.36 -5.86 14.05
C ILE A 187 0.47 -5.47 15.23
N THR A 188 -0.45 -4.52 15.05
CA THR A 188 -1.34 -4.06 16.12
C THR A 188 -2.24 -5.19 16.63
N PHE A 189 -2.75 -6.00 15.71
CA PHE A 189 -3.58 -7.15 16.03
C PHE A 189 -2.78 -8.23 16.78
N SER A 190 -1.57 -8.53 16.33
CA SER A 190 -0.65 -9.45 17.01
C SER A 190 -0.31 -8.96 18.43
N LEU A 191 -0.05 -7.65 18.57
CA LEU A 191 0.21 -7.05 19.87
C LEU A 191 -0.99 -7.18 20.83
N LEU A 192 -2.21 -6.98 20.32
CA LEU A 192 -3.44 -7.19 21.06
C LEU A 192 -3.55 -8.63 21.61
N LEU A 193 -3.29 -9.62 20.77
CA LEU A 193 -3.34 -11.03 21.16
C LEU A 193 -2.27 -11.37 22.20
N ILE A 194 -1.02 -10.97 21.96
CA ILE A 194 0.11 -11.19 22.86
C ILE A 194 -0.18 -10.56 24.23
N LEU A 195 -0.65 -9.33 24.27
CA LEU A 195 -0.98 -8.62 25.50
C LEU A 195 -2.03 -9.39 26.33
N ASN A 196 -3.09 -9.88 25.69
CA ASN A 196 -4.12 -10.63 26.38
C ASN A 196 -3.60 -11.98 26.88
N ILE A 197 -2.76 -12.69 26.13
CA ILE A 197 -2.12 -13.93 26.58
C ILE A 197 -1.24 -13.67 27.82
N VAL A 198 -0.38 -12.65 27.75
CA VAL A 198 0.50 -12.29 28.87
C VAL A 198 -0.30 -11.89 30.09
N TRP A 199 -1.36 -11.12 29.92
CA TRP A 199 -2.26 -10.73 31.01
C TRP A 199 -2.95 -11.92 31.65
N TYR A 200 -3.46 -12.83 30.83
CA TYR A 200 -4.09 -14.07 31.30
C TYR A 200 -3.11 -14.92 32.12
N LEU A 201 -1.90 -15.14 31.62
CA LEU A 201 -0.86 -15.87 32.33
C LEU A 201 -0.46 -15.21 33.66
N ALA A 202 -0.35 -13.88 33.67
CA ALA A 202 -0.05 -13.12 34.88
C ALA A 202 -1.15 -13.25 35.96
N THR A 203 -2.42 -13.18 35.54
CA THR A 203 -3.56 -13.36 36.45
C THR A 203 -3.61 -14.77 36.99
N LEU A 204 -3.38 -15.80 36.19
CA LEU A 204 -3.31 -17.17 36.58
C LEU A 204 -2.18 -17.43 37.56
N LEU A 205 -0.97 -16.92 37.27
CA LEU A 205 0.17 -17.01 38.18
C LEU A 205 -0.14 -16.34 39.53
N TRP A 206 -0.77 -15.16 39.50
CA TRP A 206 -1.17 -14.44 40.71
C TRP A 206 -2.18 -15.24 41.56
N GLN A 207 -3.14 -15.93 40.95
CA GLN A 207 -4.09 -16.80 41.63
C GLN A 207 -3.37 -17.98 42.29
N VAL A 208 -2.45 -18.65 41.56
CA VAL A 208 -1.64 -19.75 42.11
C VAL A 208 -0.81 -19.29 43.31
N LEU A 209 -0.12 -18.14 43.19
CA LEU A 209 0.68 -17.58 44.29
C LEU A 209 -0.18 -17.28 45.54
N ARG A 210 -1.41 -16.82 45.37
CA ARG A 210 -2.33 -16.56 46.47
C ARG A 210 -2.87 -17.84 47.16
N THR A 211 -2.98 -18.94 46.42
CA THR A 211 -3.47 -20.23 46.98
C THR A 211 -2.37 -21.01 47.70
N VAL A 212 -1.09 -20.71 47.46
CA VAL A 212 0.04 -21.31 48.14
C VAL A 212 0.04 -20.84 49.59
N GLN A 213 0.01 -21.78 50.56
CA GLN A 213 0.17 -21.48 52.00
C GLN A 213 1.66 -21.12 52.28
N TRP A 214 1.99 -19.84 52.15
CA TRP A 214 3.31 -19.38 52.50
C TRP A 214 3.55 -19.39 54.02
N PRO A 215 4.75 -19.76 54.53
CA PRO A 215 5.14 -19.55 55.90
C PRO A 215 4.92 -18.09 56.32
N GLU A 216 4.52 -17.84 57.57
CA GLU A 216 4.20 -16.48 58.06
C GLU A 216 5.29 -15.44 57.76
N ALA A 217 6.57 -15.84 57.92
CA ALA A 217 7.70 -14.98 57.61
C ALA A 217 7.76 -14.43 56.16
N VAL A 218 7.27 -15.23 55.20
CA VAL A 218 7.21 -14.83 53.76
C VAL A 218 5.98 -13.96 53.49
N ARG A 219 4.85 -14.18 54.17
CA ARG A 219 3.67 -13.32 54.08
C ARG A 219 3.90 -11.90 54.50
N VAL A 220 4.68 -11.71 55.59
CA VAL A 220 5.04 -10.38 56.11
C VAL A 220 5.97 -9.65 55.13
N ALA A 221 6.89 -10.36 54.47
CA ALA A 221 7.80 -9.75 53.47
C ALA A 221 7.11 -9.37 52.18
N LEU A 222 6.00 -9.99 51.77
CA LEU A 222 5.21 -9.68 50.56
C LEU A 222 4.11 -8.63 50.79
N ALA A 223 3.85 -8.23 52.04
CA ALA A 223 2.83 -7.24 52.40
C ALA A 223 3.39 -5.80 52.50
N ILE A 224 4.66 -5.62 52.21
CA ILE A 224 5.37 -4.32 52.07
C ILE A 224 5.42 -3.95 50.56
#